data_5e75cd60db774071b0d9cbac19f65d15
#
_entry.id   5e75cd60db774071b0d9cbac19f65d15
#
_cell.length_a   1.000
_cell.length_b   1.000
_cell.length_c   1.000
_cell.angle_alpha   90.00
_cell.angle_beta   90.00
_cell.angle_gamma   90.00
#
_symmetry.space_group_name_H-M   'P 1'
#
loop_
_entity.id
_entity.type
_entity.pdbx_description
1 polymer ?
#
loop_
_entity_poly.entity_id
_entity_poly.type
_entity_poly.pdbx_seq_one_letter_code
_entity_poly.pdbx_strand_id
1 'polypeptide(L)'
;YGESLGTGVATELATRHPARALVLEAPFTSLPDAGARAYPFLPVRHLAWDQFDTINKIRQINMPVMVLHGEADRVVPADMGRAVFEAALHPKQSHFVPHFGHEEMVDLGAPERVLDWLETIQRATGEMPPVEKVSP
;
A
#
# COMPACT_ATOMS: atom_id res chain seq x y z
N TYR A 1 4.21 -6.53 2.79
CA TYR A 1 4.05 -5.96 1.45
C TYR A 1 2.79 -6.51 0.80
N GLY A 2 1.98 -5.64 0.22
CA GLY A 2 0.82 -6.00 -0.58
C GLY A 2 0.76 -5.16 -1.86
N GLU A 3 0.42 -5.80 -2.98
CA GLU A 3 0.27 -5.17 -4.29
C GLU A 3 -1.16 -5.39 -4.79
N SER A 4 -1.79 -4.33 -5.33
CA SER A 4 -3.14 -4.39 -5.91
C SER A 4 -4.13 -5.09 -4.97
N LEU A 5 -4.76 -6.20 -5.38
CA LEU A 5 -5.64 -7.00 -4.52
C LEU A 5 -4.97 -7.45 -3.21
N GLY A 6 -3.66 -7.73 -3.25
CA GLY A 6 -2.86 -8.09 -2.08
C GLY A 6 -2.78 -6.99 -1.02
N THR A 7 -3.08 -5.73 -1.35
CA THR A 7 -3.10 -4.63 -0.36
C THR A 7 -4.22 -4.81 0.65
N GLY A 8 -5.39 -5.30 0.23
CA GLY A 8 -6.49 -5.63 1.13
C GLY A 8 -6.12 -6.76 2.11
N VAL A 9 -5.44 -7.81 1.60
CA VAL A 9 -4.96 -8.93 2.42
C VAL A 9 -3.88 -8.47 3.39
N ALA A 10 -2.89 -7.70 2.92
CA ALA A 10 -1.80 -7.20 3.76
C ALA A 10 -2.32 -6.28 4.87
N THR A 11 -3.30 -5.42 4.56
CA THR A 11 -3.94 -4.54 5.54
C THR A 11 -4.70 -5.35 6.58
N GLU A 12 -5.46 -6.38 6.17
CA GLU A 12 -6.15 -7.28 7.12
C GLU A 12 -5.16 -7.98 8.05
N LEU A 13 -4.08 -8.55 7.51
CA LEU A 13 -3.06 -9.20 8.31
C LEU A 13 -2.40 -8.23 9.30
N ALA A 14 -2.15 -7.00 8.87
CA ALA A 14 -1.52 -5.98 9.70
C ALA A 14 -2.40 -5.53 10.89
N THR A 15 -3.73 -5.68 10.82
CA THR A 15 -4.61 -5.43 11.97
C THR A 15 -4.49 -6.51 13.05
N ARG A 16 -4.03 -7.71 12.70
CA ARG A 16 -4.00 -8.88 13.59
C ARG A 16 -2.60 -9.27 14.03
N HIS A 17 -1.61 -8.93 13.23
CA HIS A 17 -0.22 -9.35 13.43
C HIS A 17 0.71 -8.14 13.38
N PRO A 18 1.52 -7.92 14.42
CA PRO A 18 2.52 -6.87 14.39
C PRO A 18 3.59 -7.16 13.34
N ALA A 19 3.99 -6.12 12.62
CA ALA A 19 5.09 -6.16 11.68
C ALA A 19 5.93 -4.87 11.82
N ARG A 20 7.11 -4.83 11.22
CA ARG A 20 7.95 -3.64 11.25
C ARG A 20 7.35 -2.47 10.51
N ALA A 21 6.73 -2.77 9.39
CA ALA A 21 6.11 -1.79 8.52
C ALA A 21 5.09 -2.47 7.59
N LEU A 22 4.19 -1.69 7.02
CA LEU A 22 3.26 -2.10 5.99
C LEU A 22 3.55 -1.30 4.72
N VAL A 23 3.80 -2.00 3.61
CA VAL A 23 3.97 -1.40 2.28
C VAL A 23 2.80 -1.80 1.41
N LEU A 24 2.15 -0.81 0.82
CA LEU A 24 0.98 -0.97 -0.04
C LEU A 24 1.27 -0.36 -1.40
N GLU A 25 1.26 -1.18 -2.45
CA GLU A 25 1.43 -0.76 -3.83
C GLU A 25 0.08 -0.83 -4.55
N ALA A 26 -0.32 0.29 -5.16
CA ALA A 26 -1.62 0.47 -5.79
C ALA A 26 -2.80 0.05 -4.89
N PRO A 27 -2.89 0.56 -3.64
CA PRO A 27 -3.98 0.20 -2.75
C PRO A 27 -5.31 0.82 -3.19
N PHE A 28 -6.41 0.10 -2.89
CA PHE A 28 -7.78 0.55 -3.07
C PHE A 28 -8.46 0.78 -1.71
N THR A 29 -9.52 1.60 -1.70
CA THR A 29 -10.29 1.92 -0.49
C THR A 29 -11.08 0.73 0.02
N SER A 30 -11.80 0.06 -0.89
CA SER A 30 -12.48 -1.21 -0.68
C SER A 30 -12.65 -1.95 -2.01
N LEU A 31 -12.82 -3.27 -1.98
CA LEU A 31 -13.06 -4.04 -3.20
C LEU A 31 -14.37 -3.61 -3.91
N PRO A 32 -15.48 -3.36 -3.20
CA PRO A 32 -16.69 -2.82 -3.81
C PRO A 32 -16.49 -1.46 -4.50
N ASP A 33 -15.69 -0.56 -3.94
CA ASP A 33 -15.43 0.74 -4.55
C ASP A 33 -14.56 0.63 -5.79
N ALA A 34 -13.50 -0.19 -5.75
CA ALA A 34 -12.67 -0.47 -6.91
C ALA A 34 -13.49 -1.11 -8.04
N GLY A 35 -14.33 -2.10 -7.71
CA GLY A 35 -15.22 -2.74 -8.66
C GLY A 35 -16.26 -1.79 -9.26
N ALA A 36 -16.84 -0.89 -8.46
CA ALA A 36 -17.80 0.11 -8.95
C ALA A 36 -17.14 1.13 -9.90
N ARG A 37 -15.86 1.43 -9.71
CA ARG A 37 -15.09 2.27 -10.63
C ARG A 37 -14.78 1.56 -11.95
N ALA A 38 -14.37 0.30 -11.89
CA ALA A 38 -14.06 -0.51 -13.06
C ALA A 38 -15.31 -0.87 -13.89
N TYR A 39 -16.45 -1.09 -13.21
CA TYR A 39 -17.70 -1.55 -13.82
C TYR A 39 -18.89 -0.75 -13.32
N PRO A 40 -19.02 0.55 -13.70
CA PRO A 40 -20.05 1.46 -13.17
C PRO A 40 -21.49 1.06 -13.49
N PHE A 41 -21.68 0.15 -14.47
CA PHE A 41 -22.98 -0.37 -14.86
C PHE A 41 -23.40 -1.64 -14.11
N LEU A 42 -22.52 -2.23 -13.28
CA LEU A 42 -22.81 -3.41 -12.47
C LEU A 42 -23.02 -3.04 -11.00
N PRO A 43 -23.97 -3.66 -10.29
CA PRO A 43 -24.18 -3.43 -8.87
C PRO A 43 -23.15 -4.18 -8.00
N VAL A 44 -21.85 -4.01 -8.30
CA VAL A 44 -20.74 -4.76 -7.68
C VAL A 44 -20.67 -4.59 -6.17
N ARG A 45 -21.15 -3.46 -5.63
CA ARG A 45 -21.23 -3.21 -4.20
C ARG A 45 -22.11 -4.21 -3.45
N HIS A 46 -23.09 -4.79 -4.13
CA HIS A 46 -24.00 -5.80 -3.58
C HIS A 46 -23.57 -7.24 -3.86
N LEU A 47 -22.64 -7.43 -4.80
CA LEU A 47 -22.17 -8.74 -5.24
C LEU A 47 -20.86 -9.16 -4.58
N ALA A 48 -20.08 -8.21 -4.04
CA ALA A 48 -18.81 -8.48 -3.38
C ALA A 48 -19.06 -9.04 -1.97
N TRP A 49 -18.84 -10.34 -1.79
CA TRP A 49 -18.92 -11.04 -0.49
C TRP A 49 -17.77 -10.63 0.44
N ASP A 50 -16.58 -10.44 -0.13
CA ASP A 50 -15.41 -9.95 0.59
C ASP A 50 -15.19 -8.48 0.26
N GLN A 51 -15.19 -7.64 1.27
CA GLN A 51 -15.17 -6.19 1.06
C GLN A 51 -13.77 -5.61 1.06
N PHE A 52 -12.77 -6.32 1.66
CA PHE A 52 -11.41 -5.78 1.82
C PHE A 52 -11.43 -4.28 2.16
N ASP A 53 -12.08 -3.95 3.26
CA ASP A 53 -12.30 -2.56 3.70
C ASP A 53 -11.00 -1.92 4.19
N THR A 54 -10.12 -1.61 3.25
CA THR A 54 -8.79 -1.08 3.51
C THR A 54 -8.86 0.27 4.20
N ILE A 55 -9.80 1.13 3.77
CA ILE A 55 -9.89 2.52 4.28
C ILE A 55 -10.22 2.60 5.78
N ASN A 56 -11.02 1.69 6.30
CA ASN A 56 -11.34 1.66 7.72
C ASN A 56 -10.29 0.91 8.54
N LYS A 57 -9.68 -0.13 7.97
CA LYS A 57 -8.66 -0.94 8.64
C LYS A 57 -7.34 -0.20 8.78
N ILE A 58 -6.91 0.58 7.78
CA ILE A 58 -5.65 1.32 7.80
C ILE A 58 -5.58 2.31 8.99
N ARG A 59 -6.71 2.83 9.43
CA ARG A 59 -6.83 3.73 10.59
C ARG A 59 -6.52 3.07 11.93
N GLN A 60 -6.47 1.75 11.97
CA GLN A 60 -6.22 0.96 13.18
C GLN A 60 -4.77 0.46 13.24
N ILE A 61 -3.99 0.69 12.19
CA ILE A 61 -2.63 0.19 12.05
C ILE A 61 -1.65 1.21 12.63
N ASN A 62 -0.94 0.81 13.69
CA ASN A 62 0.02 1.67 14.39
C ASN A 62 1.47 1.49 13.91
N MET A 63 1.74 0.55 12.99
CA MET A 63 3.06 0.41 12.38
C MET A 63 3.27 1.44 11.27
N PRO A 64 4.54 1.74 10.92
CA PRO A 64 4.85 2.58 9.78
C PRO A 64 4.20 2.09 8.48
N VAL A 65 3.63 3.00 7.69
CA VAL A 65 2.95 2.68 6.42
C VAL A 65 3.61 3.42 5.27
N MET A 66 3.91 2.70 4.19
CA MET A 66 4.30 3.28 2.90
C MET A 66 3.25 2.97 1.84
N VAL A 67 2.87 3.97 1.06
CA VAL A 67 1.99 3.81 -0.11
C VAL A 67 2.76 4.18 -1.37
N LEU A 68 2.78 3.26 -2.33
CA LEU A 68 3.33 3.45 -3.67
C LEU A 68 2.19 3.41 -4.68
N HIS A 69 2.16 4.32 -5.66
CA HIS A 69 1.08 4.34 -6.67
C HIS A 69 1.50 5.07 -7.94
N GLY A 70 1.17 4.48 -9.10
CA GLY A 70 1.27 5.15 -10.38
C GLY A 70 0.10 6.12 -10.59
N GLU A 71 0.37 7.37 -10.93
CA GLU A 71 -0.71 8.37 -11.11
C GLU A 71 -1.56 8.15 -12.37
N ALA A 72 -1.03 7.41 -13.36
CA ALA A 72 -1.76 7.01 -14.56
C ALA A 72 -2.41 5.62 -14.46
N ASP A 73 -2.48 5.06 -13.26
CA ASP A 73 -3.11 3.76 -13.02
C ASP A 73 -4.59 3.78 -13.42
N ARG A 74 -4.93 2.91 -14.38
CA ARG A 74 -6.30 2.77 -14.91
C ARG A 74 -7.06 1.58 -14.32
N VAL A 75 -6.38 0.74 -13.56
CA VAL A 75 -6.96 -0.44 -12.89
C VAL A 75 -7.45 -0.03 -11.50
N VAL A 76 -6.55 0.53 -10.70
CA VAL A 76 -6.87 1.12 -9.40
C VAL A 76 -6.53 2.61 -9.47
N PRO A 77 -7.51 3.50 -9.58
CA PRO A 77 -7.25 4.93 -9.67
C PRO A 77 -6.44 5.48 -8.48
N ALA A 78 -5.44 6.32 -8.76
CA ALA A 78 -4.50 6.82 -7.75
C ALA A 78 -5.17 7.63 -6.62
N ASP A 79 -6.38 8.16 -6.83
CA ASP A 79 -7.16 8.82 -5.79
C ASP A 79 -7.56 7.85 -4.66
N MET A 80 -7.72 6.55 -4.93
CA MET A 80 -7.92 5.53 -3.89
C MET A 80 -6.67 5.36 -3.04
N GLY A 81 -5.49 5.26 -3.66
CA GLY A 81 -4.22 5.20 -2.95
C GLY A 81 -3.98 6.44 -2.08
N ARG A 82 -4.33 7.63 -2.59
CA ARG A 82 -4.26 8.89 -1.81
C ARG A 82 -5.19 8.85 -0.60
N ALA A 83 -6.42 8.37 -0.77
CA ALA A 83 -7.37 8.24 0.33
C ALA A 83 -6.86 7.27 1.41
N VAL A 84 -6.28 6.12 1.02
CA VAL A 84 -5.68 5.17 1.95
C VAL A 84 -4.50 5.80 2.68
N PHE A 85 -3.61 6.51 1.96
CA PHE A 85 -2.48 7.21 2.56
C PHE A 85 -2.94 8.26 3.58
N GLU A 86 -3.91 9.10 3.23
CA GLU A 86 -4.42 10.13 4.15
C GLU A 86 -5.03 9.53 5.42
N ALA A 87 -5.72 8.39 5.28
CA ALA A 87 -6.35 7.70 6.41
C ALA A 87 -5.35 6.96 7.32
N ALA A 88 -4.16 6.61 6.82
CA ALA A 88 -3.13 5.94 7.60
C ALA A 88 -2.60 6.82 8.73
N LEU A 89 -2.23 6.18 9.86
CA LEU A 89 -1.60 6.85 10.99
C LEU A 89 -0.12 7.14 10.71
N HIS A 90 0.45 8.09 11.45
CA HIS A 90 1.90 8.33 11.42
C HIS A 90 2.67 7.29 12.25
N PRO A 91 3.91 6.94 11.86
CA PRO A 91 4.67 7.48 10.71
C PRO A 91 4.20 6.87 9.38
N LYS A 92 4.08 7.71 8.35
CA LYS A 92 3.68 7.29 7.01
C LYS A 92 4.47 8.01 5.92
N GLN A 93 4.67 7.33 4.79
CA GLN A 93 5.34 7.89 3.60
C GLN A 93 4.60 7.45 2.35
N SER A 94 4.60 8.29 1.32
CA SER A 94 4.03 7.94 0.02
C SER A 94 4.97 8.25 -1.13
N HIS A 95 4.77 7.53 -2.23
CA HIS A 95 5.43 7.79 -3.49
C HIS A 95 4.43 7.61 -4.63
N PHE A 96 3.91 8.73 -5.13
CA PHE A 96 3.02 8.77 -6.29
C PHE A 96 3.84 9.16 -7.51
N VAL A 97 3.85 8.32 -8.55
CA VAL A 97 4.73 8.48 -9.72
C VAL A 97 3.91 8.95 -10.91
N PRO A 98 4.14 10.18 -11.41
CA PRO A 98 3.46 10.71 -12.59
C PRO A 98 3.67 9.82 -13.81
N HIS A 99 2.65 9.68 -14.65
CA HIS A 99 2.66 8.98 -15.94
C HIS A 99 2.81 7.45 -15.88
N PHE A 100 2.91 6.85 -14.70
CA PHE A 100 3.05 5.41 -14.55
C PHE A 100 1.72 4.72 -14.25
N GLY A 101 1.55 3.51 -14.82
CA GLY A 101 0.36 2.67 -14.71
C GLY A 101 0.42 1.71 -13.54
N HIS A 102 -0.36 0.63 -13.64
CA HIS A 102 -0.60 -0.32 -12.54
C HIS A 102 0.57 -1.26 -12.24
N GLU A 103 1.29 -1.72 -13.27
CA GLU A 103 2.27 -2.81 -13.15
C GLU A 103 3.74 -2.33 -13.32
N GLU A 104 3.97 -1.02 -13.37
CA GLU A 104 5.28 -0.47 -13.77
C GLU A 104 6.17 -0.07 -12.59
N MET A 105 5.72 -0.26 -11.35
CA MET A 105 6.42 0.28 -10.17
C MET A 105 7.75 -0.44 -9.88
N VAL A 106 7.85 -1.72 -10.22
CA VAL A 106 9.10 -2.50 -10.05
C VAL A 106 10.22 -1.92 -10.91
N ASP A 107 9.91 -1.55 -12.15
CA ASP A 107 10.89 -0.98 -13.10
C ASP A 107 11.36 0.44 -12.68
N LEU A 108 10.66 1.07 -11.74
CA LEU A 108 10.96 2.40 -11.23
C LEU A 108 11.80 2.43 -9.95
N GLY A 109 12.36 1.29 -9.55
CA GLY A 109 13.15 1.19 -8.33
C GLY A 109 12.28 1.26 -7.07
N ALA A 110 11.01 0.83 -7.14
CA ALA A 110 10.16 0.72 -5.95
C ALA A 110 10.79 -0.19 -4.89
N PRO A 111 11.41 -1.34 -5.21
CA PRO A 111 12.09 -2.17 -4.23
C PRO A 111 13.20 -1.43 -3.48
N GLU A 112 14.04 -0.68 -4.18
CA GLU A 112 15.14 0.09 -3.58
C GLU A 112 14.60 1.18 -2.65
N ARG A 113 13.55 1.87 -3.04
CA ARG A 113 12.89 2.90 -2.20
C ARG A 113 12.29 2.30 -0.93
N VAL A 114 11.69 1.12 -1.02
CA VAL A 114 11.15 0.40 0.13
C VAL A 114 12.29 0.01 1.08
N LEU A 115 13.40 -0.51 0.55
CA LEU A 115 14.56 -0.89 1.36
C LEU A 115 15.18 0.33 2.06
N ASP A 116 15.41 1.43 1.34
CA ASP A 116 15.93 2.68 1.91
C ASP A 116 15.02 3.23 3.03
N TRP A 117 13.72 3.16 2.81
CA TRP A 117 12.75 3.58 3.83
C TRP A 117 12.74 2.66 5.05
N LEU A 118 12.81 1.36 4.87
CA LEU A 118 12.90 0.40 5.97
C LEU A 118 14.19 0.60 6.79
N GLU A 119 15.32 0.89 6.15
CA GLU A 119 16.56 1.25 6.83
C GLU A 119 16.40 2.54 7.66
N THR A 120 15.70 3.54 7.14
CA THR A 120 15.42 4.79 7.85
C THR A 120 14.59 4.54 9.12
N ILE A 121 13.56 3.69 9.03
CA ILE A 121 12.74 3.29 10.18
C ILE A 121 13.59 2.56 11.21
N GLN A 122 14.43 1.61 10.77
CA GLN A 122 15.31 0.85 11.67
C GLN A 122 16.25 1.77 12.47
N ARG A 123 16.85 2.75 11.79
CA ARG A 123 17.73 3.74 12.48
C ARG A 123 16.97 4.58 13.49
N ALA A 124 15.71 4.93 13.19
CA ALA A 124 14.87 5.73 14.07
C ALA A 124 14.39 4.95 15.31
N THR A 125 14.19 3.64 15.19
CA THR A 125 13.73 2.79 16.31
C THR A 125 14.85 2.19 17.13
N GLY A 126 16.11 2.31 16.71
CA GLY A 126 17.27 1.73 17.41
C GLY A 126 17.33 0.19 17.34
N GLU A 127 16.50 -0.44 16.54
CA GLU A 127 16.43 -1.89 16.36
C GLU A 127 17.30 -2.35 15.19
N MET A 128 18.44 -2.96 15.50
CA MET A 128 19.41 -3.71 14.69
C MET A 128 20.67 -2.95 14.19
N PRO A 129 21.81 -3.67 14.22
CA PRO A 129 23.04 -3.23 13.57
C PRO A 129 22.88 -3.20 12.04
N PRO A 130 23.67 -2.41 11.32
CA PRO A 130 23.60 -2.32 9.87
C PRO A 130 23.80 -3.69 9.25
N VAL A 131 22.97 -4.04 8.26
CA VAL A 131 23.19 -5.21 7.43
C VAL A 131 24.51 -5.00 6.70
N GLU A 132 25.51 -5.80 7.04
CA GLU A 132 26.79 -5.81 6.33
C GLU A 132 26.51 -6.13 4.86
N LYS A 133 26.78 -5.17 3.96
CA LYS A 133 26.65 -5.41 2.53
C LYS A 133 27.64 -6.51 2.17
N VAL A 134 27.14 -7.70 1.89
CA VAL A 134 27.95 -8.76 1.28
C VAL A 134 28.35 -8.23 -0.09
N SER A 135 29.57 -7.77 -0.20
CA SER A 135 30.16 -7.41 -1.50
C SER A 135 30.30 -8.66 -2.33
N PRO A 136 30.03 -8.60 -3.66
CA PRO A 136 30.08 -9.74 -4.56
C PRO A 136 31.50 -10.32 -4.69
#